data_96ab778e3225e0a7355dc43eca1cbc48
#
_entry.id   96ab778e3225e0a7355dc43eca1cbc48
#
_cell.length_a   1.000
_cell.length_b   1.000
_cell.length_c   1.000
_cell.angle_alpha   90.00
_cell.angle_beta   90.00
_cell.angle_gamma   90.00
#
_symmetry.space_group_name_H-M   'P 1'
#
loop_
_entity.id
_entity.type
_entity.pdbx_description
1 polymer ?
#
loop_
_entity_poly.entity_id
_entity_poly.type
_entity_poly.pdbx_seq_one_letter_code
_entity_poly.pdbx_strand_id
1 'polypeptide(L)'
;MRNKVFSLALLAVLFVPAARAQSSQSQPRKYPPIQDYLMPQTSEIVLAKSAAPANISDRATIKVLTTSGFHAVHDGDNGFVCIVMRGFSAPTYTPAQFRDLVYDSSVRAPICFDPKAAKEVLPYYELRTNLAMHGKNPDEIAEGVQAAYGRGELPKREGVSFAYMWSVDQNLASGIGHWHPHMMVFAPYYDNSMVGGTSFGAPLPQLSDDAGTPFAVVVIPVDHNLFVKAEAK
;
A
#
# COMPACT_ATOMS: atom_id res chain seq x y z
N MET A 1 -36.01 33.80 -76.61
CA MET A 1 -36.19 34.17 -75.20
C MET A 1 -35.61 33.06 -74.37
N ARG A 2 -34.43 33.27 -73.73
CA ARG A 2 -33.70 32.22 -72.94
C ARG A 2 -33.81 32.60 -71.49
N ASN A 3 -34.58 31.81 -70.75
CA ASN A 3 -34.64 31.90 -69.28
C ASN A 3 -33.40 31.28 -68.64
N LYS A 4 -32.63 32.07 -67.93
CA LYS A 4 -31.54 31.61 -67.08
C LYS A 4 -32.10 31.34 -65.67
N VAL A 5 -32.09 30.13 -65.25
CA VAL A 5 -32.36 29.71 -63.81
C VAL A 5 -31.07 29.81 -63.04
N PHE A 6 -31.04 30.71 -62.04
CA PHE A 6 -29.95 30.77 -61.05
C PHE A 6 -30.24 29.79 -59.91
N SER A 7 -29.43 28.76 -59.78
CA SER A 7 -29.43 27.87 -58.61
C SER A 7 -28.61 28.50 -57.51
N LEU A 8 -29.23 28.83 -56.40
CA LEU A 8 -28.57 29.28 -55.18
C LEU A 8 -28.20 28.03 -54.37
N ALA A 9 -26.91 27.75 -54.28
CA ALA A 9 -26.40 26.67 -53.40
C ALA A 9 -26.25 27.21 -51.98
N LEU A 10 -27.05 26.68 -51.04
CA LEU A 10 -26.98 27.00 -49.62
C LEU A 10 -25.89 26.14 -48.98
N LEU A 11 -24.78 26.77 -48.58
CA LEU A 11 -23.72 26.08 -47.81
C LEU A 11 -24.14 26.06 -46.33
N ALA A 12 -24.53 24.88 -45.84
CA ALA A 12 -24.77 24.68 -44.42
C ALA A 12 -23.43 24.43 -43.71
N VAL A 13 -22.98 25.37 -42.92
CA VAL A 13 -21.81 25.23 -42.05
C VAL A 13 -22.24 24.48 -40.79
N LEU A 14 -21.83 23.22 -40.68
CA LEU A 14 -22.00 22.41 -39.48
C LEU A 14 -21.04 22.86 -38.42
N PHE A 15 -21.53 23.58 -37.41
CA PHE A 15 -20.78 23.84 -36.16
C PHE A 15 -20.76 22.58 -35.34
N VAL A 16 -19.61 21.88 -35.28
CA VAL A 16 -19.33 20.82 -34.33
C VAL A 16 -18.84 21.46 -33.04
N PRO A 17 -19.57 21.37 -31.92
CA PRO A 17 -19.05 21.85 -30.65
C PRO A 17 -17.88 20.95 -30.23
N ALA A 18 -16.67 21.49 -30.15
CA ALA A 18 -15.53 20.84 -29.55
C ALA A 18 -15.82 20.67 -28.06
N ALA A 19 -16.16 19.45 -27.65
CA ALA A 19 -16.22 19.08 -26.26
C ALA A 19 -14.81 19.22 -25.67
N ARG A 20 -14.58 20.33 -24.96
CA ARG A 20 -13.39 20.47 -24.11
C ARG A 20 -13.50 19.39 -23.03
N ALA A 21 -12.68 18.37 -23.12
CA ALA A 21 -12.37 17.51 -21.99
C ALA A 21 -11.82 18.42 -20.88
N GLN A 22 -12.63 18.70 -19.87
CA GLN A 22 -12.16 19.28 -18.63
C GLN A 22 -11.24 18.24 -18.00
N SER A 23 -9.94 18.42 -18.17
CA SER A 23 -8.97 17.79 -17.28
C SER A 23 -9.32 18.28 -15.88
N SER A 24 -9.90 17.40 -15.06
CA SER A 24 -10.04 17.65 -13.63
C SER A 24 -8.61 17.74 -13.08
N GLN A 25 -8.08 18.94 -12.99
CA GLN A 25 -6.90 19.22 -12.18
C GLN A 25 -7.34 18.89 -10.75
N SER A 26 -7.01 17.69 -10.29
CA SER A 26 -7.11 17.36 -8.88
C SER A 26 -6.25 18.37 -8.14
N GLN A 27 -6.87 19.16 -7.27
CA GLN A 27 -6.11 20.04 -6.38
C GLN A 27 -5.09 19.18 -5.62
N PRO A 28 -3.83 19.66 -5.44
CA PRO A 28 -2.84 18.91 -4.69
C PRO A 28 -3.42 18.61 -3.32
N ARG A 29 -3.51 17.31 -2.96
CA ARG A 29 -4.03 16.90 -1.67
C ARG A 29 -3.06 17.35 -0.60
N LYS A 30 -3.58 18.07 0.40
CA LYS A 30 -2.82 18.48 1.55
C LYS A 30 -2.72 17.30 2.52
N TYR A 31 -1.56 16.69 2.60
CA TYR A 31 -1.29 15.68 3.62
C TYR A 31 -1.37 16.29 5.03
N PRO A 32 -1.86 15.52 6.03
CA PRO A 32 -1.67 15.89 7.42
C PRO A 32 -0.19 16.15 7.73
N PRO A 33 0.12 17.04 8.68
CA PRO A 33 1.49 17.24 9.14
C PRO A 33 2.11 15.93 9.63
N ILE A 34 3.41 15.76 9.47
CA ILE A 34 4.12 14.53 9.90
C ILE A 34 3.88 14.20 11.37
N GLN A 35 3.69 15.19 12.21
CA GLN A 35 3.42 15.03 13.64
C GLN A 35 2.17 14.19 13.91
N ASP A 36 1.15 14.28 13.05
CA ASP A 36 -0.09 13.52 13.19
C ASP A 36 0.11 12.02 12.94
N TYR A 37 1.18 11.67 12.24
CA TYR A 37 1.55 10.27 11.97
C TYR A 37 2.46 9.67 13.06
N LEU A 38 3.09 10.48 13.89
CA LEU A 38 3.98 9.99 14.94
C LEU A 38 3.20 9.39 16.11
N MET A 39 3.86 8.50 16.82
CA MET A 39 3.37 7.88 18.06
C MET A 39 4.41 8.05 19.17
N PRO A 40 4.00 8.01 20.45
CA PRO A 40 4.95 7.81 21.53
C PRO A 40 5.74 6.51 21.29
N GLN A 41 7.06 6.57 21.35
CA GLN A 41 7.95 5.47 21.02
C GLN A 41 7.59 4.17 21.74
N THR A 42 7.28 4.23 23.04
CA THR A 42 6.90 3.07 23.84
C THR A 42 5.63 2.41 23.34
N SER A 43 4.62 3.20 22.95
CA SER A 43 3.38 2.70 22.39
C SER A 43 3.59 2.08 21.00
N GLU A 44 4.46 2.69 20.19
CA GLU A 44 4.78 2.15 18.88
C GLU A 44 5.53 0.83 18.94
N ILE A 45 6.47 0.69 19.89
CA ILE A 45 7.17 -0.59 20.13
C ILE A 45 6.18 -1.70 20.49
N VAL A 46 5.27 -1.44 21.43
CA VAL A 46 4.26 -2.41 21.84
C VAL A 46 3.38 -2.82 20.66
N LEU A 47 2.92 -1.85 19.89
CA LEU A 47 2.07 -2.11 18.74
C LEU A 47 2.84 -2.85 17.61
N ALA A 48 4.11 -2.50 17.35
CA ALA A 48 4.93 -3.20 16.37
C ALA A 48 5.13 -4.68 16.77
N LYS A 49 5.38 -4.95 18.05
CA LYS A 49 5.54 -6.32 18.57
C LYS A 49 4.26 -7.14 18.45
N SER A 50 3.08 -6.52 18.54
CA SER A 50 1.80 -7.22 18.39
C SER A 50 1.56 -7.75 16.97
N ALA A 51 2.37 -7.35 15.99
CA ALA A 51 2.25 -7.80 14.61
C ALA A 51 2.55 -9.29 14.41
N ALA A 52 3.26 -9.94 15.32
CA ALA A 52 3.63 -11.36 15.21
C ALA A 52 3.52 -12.05 16.58
N PRO A 53 3.46 -13.40 16.61
CA PRO A 53 3.54 -14.16 17.86
C PRO A 53 4.79 -13.81 18.68
N ALA A 54 4.69 -13.86 20.01
CA ALA A 54 5.74 -13.42 20.95
C ALA A 54 7.10 -14.11 20.73
N ASN A 55 7.09 -15.40 20.40
CA ASN A 55 8.33 -16.15 20.10
C ASN A 55 9.08 -15.61 18.87
N ILE A 56 8.44 -14.80 18.02
CA ILE A 56 9.03 -14.09 16.89
C ILE A 56 9.32 -12.64 17.28
N SER A 57 8.28 -11.91 17.72
CA SER A 57 8.37 -10.46 17.92
C SER A 57 9.28 -10.06 19.10
N ASP A 58 9.46 -10.93 20.11
CA ASP A 58 10.37 -10.65 21.23
C ASP A 58 11.85 -10.64 20.83
N ARG A 59 12.18 -11.31 19.72
CA ARG A 59 13.53 -11.40 19.18
C ARG A 59 13.71 -10.63 17.86
N ALA A 60 12.68 -9.92 17.41
CA ALA A 60 12.71 -9.14 16.17
C ALA A 60 13.36 -7.77 16.38
N THR A 61 14.00 -7.25 15.34
CA THR A 61 14.36 -5.82 15.29
C THR A 61 13.08 -5.00 15.23
N ILE A 62 12.98 -3.99 16.11
CA ILE A 62 11.84 -3.05 16.11
C ILE A 62 12.31 -1.71 15.58
N LYS A 63 11.64 -1.21 14.53
CA LYS A 63 11.84 0.15 14.04
C LYS A 63 10.60 0.98 14.33
N VAL A 64 10.80 2.24 14.71
CA VAL A 64 9.75 3.23 14.95
C VAL A 64 9.88 4.38 13.96
N LEU A 65 8.76 5.02 13.64
CA LEU A 65 8.73 6.17 12.76
C LEU A 65 9.13 7.45 13.55
N THR A 66 10.09 8.17 12.99
CA THR A 66 10.52 9.49 13.46
C THR A 66 10.31 10.53 12.37
N THR A 67 10.68 11.79 12.63
CA THR A 67 10.67 12.87 11.64
C THR A 67 11.66 12.66 10.49
N SER A 68 12.57 11.69 10.60
CA SER A 68 13.56 11.36 9.55
C SER A 68 13.40 9.95 8.96
N GLY A 69 12.25 9.29 9.20
CA GLY A 69 11.98 7.95 8.71
C GLY A 69 11.97 6.89 9.82
N PHE A 70 12.02 5.63 9.43
CA PHE A 70 12.06 4.52 10.37
C PHE A 70 13.47 4.31 10.93
N HIS A 71 13.59 4.22 12.27
CA HIS A 71 14.83 3.99 12.97
C HIS A 71 14.72 2.78 13.90
N ALA A 72 15.75 1.94 13.93
CA ALA A 72 15.83 0.83 14.87
C ALA A 72 15.99 1.37 16.31
N VAL A 73 15.14 0.85 17.20
CA VAL A 73 15.15 1.17 18.65
C VAL A 73 15.35 -0.07 19.50
N HIS A 74 15.29 -1.24 18.88
CA HIS A 74 15.62 -2.53 19.46
C HIS A 74 16.23 -3.41 18.36
N ASP A 75 17.41 -3.94 18.60
CA ASP A 75 18.07 -4.87 17.69
C ASP A 75 17.69 -6.30 18.04
N GLY A 76 17.15 -7.02 17.07
CA GLY A 76 16.78 -8.42 17.20
C GLY A 76 17.86 -9.35 16.66
N ASP A 77 17.71 -10.65 16.95
CA ASP A 77 18.67 -11.69 16.57
C ASP A 77 18.09 -12.78 15.66
N ASN A 78 16.80 -12.71 15.33
CA ASN A 78 16.13 -13.71 14.50
C ASN A 78 15.94 -13.27 13.03
N GLY A 79 16.41 -12.06 12.67
CA GLY A 79 16.31 -11.49 11.33
C GLY A 79 14.94 -10.92 10.97
N PHE A 80 13.91 -11.08 11.80
CA PHE A 80 12.63 -10.41 11.62
C PHE A 80 12.74 -8.92 11.93
N VAL A 81 11.95 -8.12 11.21
CA VAL A 81 11.84 -6.66 11.46
C VAL A 81 10.37 -6.28 11.56
N CYS A 82 9.98 -5.71 12.69
CA CYS A 82 8.61 -5.25 12.92
C CYS A 82 8.55 -3.72 12.94
N ILE A 83 7.52 -3.17 12.29
CA ILE A 83 7.21 -1.74 12.23
C ILE A 83 5.72 -1.51 12.41
N VAL A 84 5.31 -0.27 12.60
CA VAL A 84 3.91 0.14 12.42
C VAL A 84 3.82 0.97 11.16
N MET A 85 3.23 0.41 10.09
CA MET A 85 2.97 1.17 8.86
C MET A 85 1.97 2.30 9.11
N ARG A 86 2.08 3.34 8.32
CA ARG A 86 1.19 4.51 8.30
C ARG A 86 0.41 4.57 7.00
N GLY A 87 -0.51 5.50 6.89
CA GLY A 87 -1.37 5.74 5.73
C GLY A 87 -0.67 6.22 4.45
N PHE A 88 0.61 5.97 4.31
CA PHE A 88 1.39 6.24 3.10
C PHE A 88 1.37 5.06 2.11
N SER A 89 0.34 4.22 2.18
CA SER A 89 0.28 2.93 1.49
C SER A 89 -0.43 3.02 0.14
N ALA A 90 0.09 3.83 -0.80
CA ALA A 90 -0.43 3.77 -2.16
C ALA A 90 0.16 2.57 -2.90
N PRO A 91 -0.64 1.77 -3.62
CA PRO A 91 -0.14 0.77 -4.55
C PRO A 91 0.77 1.41 -5.60
N THR A 92 1.80 0.68 -6.03
CA THR A 92 2.85 1.25 -6.89
C THR A 92 2.49 1.18 -8.37
N TYR A 93 1.86 0.08 -8.80
CA TYR A 93 1.50 -0.15 -10.20
C TYR A 93 -0.01 -0.14 -10.45
N THR A 94 -0.82 -0.13 -9.41
CA THR A 94 -2.27 -0.04 -9.53
C THR A 94 -2.69 1.28 -10.17
N PRO A 95 -3.78 1.31 -10.95
CA PRO A 95 -4.28 2.55 -11.58
C PRO A 95 -4.42 3.70 -10.59
N ALA A 96 -4.15 4.92 -11.05
CA ALA A 96 -4.09 6.14 -10.23
C ALA A 96 -5.33 6.36 -9.34
N GLN A 97 -6.51 5.97 -9.80
CA GLN A 97 -7.76 6.08 -9.03
C GLN A 97 -7.76 5.31 -7.71
N PHE A 98 -6.94 4.26 -7.59
CA PHE A 98 -6.80 3.47 -6.36
C PHE A 98 -5.64 3.93 -5.48
N ARG A 99 -4.74 4.76 -6.00
CA ARG A 99 -3.62 5.33 -5.24
C ARG A 99 -4.08 6.36 -4.22
N ASP A 100 -5.28 6.87 -4.38
CA ASP A 100 -5.91 7.84 -3.49
C ASP A 100 -6.37 7.27 -2.15
N LEU A 101 -6.28 5.98 -1.99
CA LEU A 101 -6.72 5.30 -0.80
C LEU A 101 -5.76 5.58 0.34
N VAL A 102 -5.82 6.66 1.02
CA VAL A 102 -5.36 6.69 2.41
C VAL A 102 -4.12 7.50 2.73
N TYR A 103 -4.26 8.78 2.68
CA TYR A 103 -3.41 9.65 3.49
C TYR A 103 -4.10 9.98 4.81
N ASP A 104 -4.51 8.93 5.51
CA ASP A 104 -5.16 9.01 6.82
C ASP A 104 -4.09 8.87 7.91
N SER A 105 -3.88 9.93 8.69
CA SER A 105 -2.91 9.94 9.79
C SER A 105 -3.29 9.01 10.95
N SER A 106 -4.53 8.51 10.97
CA SER A 106 -4.99 7.54 11.98
C SER A 106 -4.58 6.11 11.70
N VAL A 107 -4.13 5.79 10.48
CA VAL A 107 -3.71 4.43 10.12
C VAL A 107 -2.55 3.95 10.99
N ARG A 108 -2.74 2.79 11.57
CA ARG A 108 -1.77 2.05 12.37
C ARG A 108 -1.84 0.59 11.98
N ALA A 109 -0.93 0.18 11.12
CA ALA A 109 -0.88 -1.17 10.57
C ALA A 109 0.42 -1.86 10.99
N PRO A 110 0.44 -2.51 12.17
CA PRO A 110 1.62 -3.24 12.62
C PRO A 110 1.89 -4.42 11.70
N ILE A 111 3.14 -4.53 11.26
CA ILE A 111 3.62 -5.58 10.37
C ILE A 111 5.00 -6.04 10.80
N CYS A 112 5.23 -7.36 10.74
CA CYS A 112 6.49 -7.97 11.07
C CYS A 112 6.98 -8.81 9.89
N PHE A 113 8.00 -8.33 9.20
CA PHE A 113 8.59 -8.94 8.01
C PHE A 113 9.47 -10.12 8.40
N ASP A 114 9.36 -11.23 7.67
CA ASP A 114 10.31 -12.33 7.78
C ASP A 114 11.73 -11.89 7.34
N PRO A 115 12.80 -12.67 7.63
CA PRO A 115 14.16 -12.25 7.30
C PRO A 115 14.39 -11.95 5.81
N LYS A 116 13.65 -12.58 4.91
CA LYS A 116 13.72 -12.34 3.49
C LYS A 116 12.97 -11.06 3.12
N ALA A 117 11.73 -10.89 3.59
CA ALA A 117 10.96 -9.68 3.37
C ALA A 117 11.60 -8.44 4.02
N ALA A 118 12.27 -8.59 5.16
CA ALA A 118 13.05 -7.51 5.78
C ALA A 118 14.17 -6.98 4.87
N LYS A 119 14.75 -7.84 4.02
CA LYS A 119 15.79 -7.47 3.06
C LYS A 119 15.22 -6.96 1.73
N GLU A 120 14.18 -7.60 1.21
CA GLU A 120 13.71 -7.38 -0.16
C GLU A 120 12.46 -6.51 -0.25
N VAL A 121 11.68 -6.40 0.82
CA VAL A 121 10.38 -5.71 0.82
C VAL A 121 10.39 -4.47 1.70
N LEU A 122 10.92 -4.54 2.92
CA LEU A 122 10.95 -3.40 3.84
C LEU A 122 11.57 -2.14 3.23
N PRO A 123 12.68 -2.19 2.45
CA PRO A 123 13.24 -0.99 1.81
C PRO A 123 12.24 -0.24 0.91
N TYR A 124 11.32 -0.95 0.28
CA TYR A 124 10.23 -0.35 -0.48
C TYR A 124 9.24 0.43 0.42
N TYR A 125 8.88 -0.13 1.57
CA TYR A 125 8.00 0.57 2.53
C TYR A 125 8.68 1.79 3.13
N GLU A 126 9.97 1.71 3.42
CA GLU A 126 10.76 2.84 3.93
C GLU A 126 10.87 3.95 2.88
N LEU A 127 11.13 3.61 1.61
CA LEU A 127 11.20 4.59 0.52
C LEU A 127 9.85 5.30 0.32
N ARG A 128 8.74 4.56 0.29
CA ARG A 128 7.39 5.15 0.18
C ARG A 128 7.12 6.15 1.31
N THR A 129 7.42 5.73 2.53
CA THR A 129 7.26 6.57 3.72
C THR A 129 8.10 7.84 3.59
N ASN A 130 9.36 7.74 3.21
CA ASN A 130 10.24 8.88 3.04
C ASN A 130 9.74 9.83 1.94
N LEU A 131 9.29 9.33 0.82
CA LEU A 131 8.73 10.15 -0.26
C LEU A 131 7.49 10.91 0.23
N ALA A 132 6.57 10.24 0.94
CA ALA A 132 5.39 10.87 1.51
C ALA A 132 5.74 11.95 2.55
N MET A 133 6.72 11.69 3.42
CA MET A 133 7.21 12.66 4.40
C MET A 133 7.84 13.90 3.76
N HIS A 134 8.33 13.78 2.52
CA HIS A 134 8.81 14.91 1.71
C HIS A 134 7.71 15.54 0.85
N GLY A 135 6.44 15.26 1.14
CA GLY A 135 5.29 15.91 0.50
C GLY A 135 4.96 15.38 -0.89
N LYS A 136 5.52 14.24 -1.30
CA LYS A 136 5.20 13.61 -2.58
C LYS A 136 3.76 13.11 -2.59
N ASN A 137 3.05 13.36 -3.69
CA ASN A 137 1.70 12.84 -3.90
C ASN A 137 1.73 11.35 -4.29
N PRO A 138 0.59 10.64 -4.32
CA PRO A 138 0.54 9.21 -4.63
C PRO A 138 1.19 8.81 -5.95
N ASP A 139 1.01 9.60 -7.00
CA ASP A 139 1.59 9.32 -8.32
C ASP A 139 3.10 9.51 -8.30
N GLU A 140 3.59 10.59 -7.69
CA GLU A 140 5.04 10.84 -7.50
C GLU A 140 5.70 9.75 -6.64
N ILE A 141 4.99 9.22 -5.64
CA ILE A 141 5.49 8.09 -4.82
C ILE A 141 5.60 6.84 -5.69
N ALA A 142 4.56 6.51 -6.45
CA ALA A 142 4.57 5.34 -7.33
C ALA A 142 5.68 5.44 -8.38
N GLU A 143 5.80 6.58 -9.05
CA GLU A 143 6.86 6.86 -10.02
C GLU A 143 8.26 6.78 -9.39
N GLY A 144 8.43 7.36 -8.20
CA GLY A 144 9.69 7.33 -7.47
C GLY A 144 10.12 5.91 -7.09
N VAL A 145 9.18 5.08 -6.66
CA VAL A 145 9.43 3.66 -6.34
C VAL A 145 9.75 2.86 -7.59
N GLN A 146 8.98 3.03 -8.68
CA GLN A 146 9.23 2.35 -9.95
C GLN A 146 10.61 2.72 -10.51
N ALA A 147 10.97 4.00 -10.46
CA ALA A 147 12.26 4.49 -10.90
C ALA A 147 13.42 3.93 -10.05
N ALA A 148 13.28 3.91 -8.72
CA ALA A 148 14.28 3.34 -7.81
C ALA A 148 14.47 1.84 -8.06
N TYR A 149 13.38 1.10 -8.26
CA TYR A 149 13.46 -0.31 -8.63
C TYR A 149 14.14 -0.53 -9.97
N GLY A 150 13.80 0.27 -10.98
CA GLY A 150 14.42 0.22 -12.32
C GLY A 150 15.91 0.52 -12.31
N ARG A 151 16.39 1.39 -11.40
CA ARG A 151 17.82 1.70 -11.23
C ARG A 151 18.56 0.70 -10.34
N GLY A 152 17.86 -0.29 -9.74
CA GLY A 152 18.46 -1.26 -8.83
C GLY A 152 18.76 -0.69 -7.43
N GLU A 153 18.17 0.43 -7.06
CA GLU A 153 18.26 1.02 -5.70
C GLU A 153 17.39 0.26 -4.70
N LEU A 154 16.32 -0.35 -5.18
CA LEU A 154 15.52 -1.30 -4.41
C LEU A 154 15.95 -2.73 -4.77
N PRO A 155 16.03 -3.63 -3.77
CA PRO A 155 16.33 -5.03 -4.02
C PRO A 155 15.32 -5.68 -4.95
N LYS A 156 15.80 -6.54 -5.85
CA LYS A 156 14.91 -7.41 -6.63
C LYS A 156 14.28 -8.42 -5.70
N ARG A 157 12.98 -8.63 -5.88
CA ARG A 157 12.22 -9.63 -5.14
C ARG A 157 12.35 -10.97 -5.85
N GLU A 158 13.03 -11.92 -5.22
CA GLU A 158 13.25 -13.25 -5.79
C GLU A 158 12.45 -14.29 -5.02
N GLY A 159 11.36 -14.76 -5.62
CA GLY A 159 10.46 -15.72 -5.00
C GLY A 159 9.61 -15.14 -3.87
N VAL A 160 9.02 -16.02 -3.08
CA VAL A 160 8.06 -15.67 -2.05
C VAL A 160 8.75 -15.31 -0.73
N SER A 161 8.24 -14.27 -0.07
CA SER A 161 8.51 -13.91 1.31
C SER A 161 7.20 -13.48 1.98
N PHE A 162 7.19 -13.30 3.29
CA PHE A 162 5.95 -12.98 3.99
C PHE A 162 6.14 -12.01 5.15
N ALA A 163 5.01 -11.49 5.64
CA ALA A 163 4.96 -10.74 6.88
C ALA A 163 3.71 -11.11 7.67
N TYR A 164 3.84 -11.02 8.99
CA TYR A 164 2.71 -11.12 9.91
C TYR A 164 2.05 -9.76 10.05
N MET A 165 0.74 -9.73 9.99
CA MET A 165 -0.12 -8.63 10.43
C MET A 165 -1.16 -9.21 11.43
N TRP A 166 -0.64 -9.73 12.53
CA TRP A 166 -1.37 -10.55 13.50
C TRP A 166 -2.14 -9.74 14.54
N SER A 167 -1.84 -8.46 14.66
CA SER A 167 -2.44 -7.59 15.67
C SER A 167 -3.95 -7.44 15.49
N VAL A 168 -4.68 -7.53 16.59
CA VAL A 168 -6.10 -7.15 16.64
C VAL A 168 -6.29 -5.64 16.77
N ASP A 169 -5.22 -4.91 17.12
CA ASP A 169 -5.24 -3.45 17.34
C ASP A 169 -4.87 -2.65 16.07
N GLN A 170 -4.89 -3.31 14.91
CA GLN A 170 -4.62 -2.63 13.65
C GLN A 170 -5.81 -1.76 13.22
N ASN A 171 -5.51 -0.55 12.73
CA ASN A 171 -6.45 0.34 12.09
C ASN A 171 -5.96 0.66 10.67
N LEU A 172 -6.69 0.22 9.65
CA LEU A 172 -6.24 0.30 8.26
C LEU A 172 -6.71 1.55 7.52
N ALA A 173 -7.74 2.23 7.97
CA ALA A 173 -8.18 3.58 7.55
C ALA A 173 -9.56 3.91 8.10
N SER A 174 -9.96 5.20 8.02
CA SER A 174 -11.36 5.62 8.16
C SER A 174 -12.19 4.93 7.07
N GLY A 175 -13.14 4.11 7.45
CA GLY A 175 -14.00 3.35 6.51
C GLY A 175 -13.63 1.86 6.38
N ILE A 176 -12.42 1.44 6.70
CA ILE A 176 -12.05 0.03 6.86
C ILE A 176 -12.03 -0.33 8.35
N GLY A 177 -11.49 0.57 9.18
CA GLY A 177 -11.39 0.40 10.62
C GLY A 177 -10.46 -0.74 11.02
N HIS A 178 -10.87 -1.47 12.08
CA HIS A 178 -10.19 -2.67 12.49
C HIS A 178 -10.40 -3.78 11.46
N TRP A 179 -9.30 -4.38 11.04
CA TRP A 179 -9.33 -5.53 10.16
C TRP A 179 -8.80 -6.76 10.90
N HIS A 180 -9.17 -7.95 10.40
CA HIS A 180 -8.75 -9.19 11.07
C HIS A 180 -7.26 -9.44 10.92
N PRO A 181 -6.69 -10.20 11.86
CA PRO A 181 -5.35 -10.75 11.70
C PRO A 181 -5.19 -11.46 10.36
N HIS A 182 -4.06 -11.24 9.72
CA HIS A 182 -3.77 -11.83 8.43
C HIS A 182 -2.27 -11.96 8.21
N MET A 183 -1.90 -12.70 7.19
CA MET A 183 -0.54 -12.73 6.67
C MET A 183 -0.49 -12.07 5.31
N MET A 184 0.56 -11.31 5.06
CA MET A 184 0.91 -10.83 3.72
C MET A 184 1.95 -11.76 3.12
N VAL A 185 1.66 -12.28 1.93
CA VAL A 185 2.59 -13.06 1.14
C VAL A 185 3.02 -12.21 -0.04
N PHE A 186 4.27 -11.81 -0.04
CA PHE A 186 4.86 -11.08 -1.15
C PHE A 186 5.25 -12.07 -2.22
N ALA A 187 4.44 -12.12 -3.28
CA ALA A 187 4.54 -13.11 -4.36
C ALA A 187 4.67 -12.38 -5.70
N PRO A 188 5.90 -12.02 -6.11
CA PRO A 188 6.14 -11.28 -7.33
C PRO A 188 5.44 -11.92 -8.53
N TYR A 189 4.76 -11.08 -9.33
CA TYR A 189 4.04 -11.44 -10.55
C TYR A 189 2.79 -12.34 -10.36
N TYR A 190 2.37 -12.60 -9.13
CA TYR A 190 1.09 -13.28 -8.90
C TYR A 190 -0.06 -12.39 -9.36
N ASP A 191 -1.04 -13.01 -10.01
CA ASP A 191 -2.29 -12.38 -10.39
C ASP A 191 -3.49 -13.05 -9.71
N ASN A 192 -4.67 -12.46 -9.88
CA ASN A 192 -5.86 -12.92 -9.19
C ASN A 192 -6.30 -14.34 -9.62
N SER A 193 -5.96 -14.78 -10.83
CA SER A 193 -6.28 -16.13 -11.31
C SER A 193 -5.50 -17.20 -10.56
N MET A 194 -4.27 -16.90 -10.14
CA MET A 194 -3.40 -17.82 -9.41
C MET A 194 -3.89 -18.10 -7.97
N VAL A 195 -4.72 -17.21 -7.41
CA VAL A 195 -5.35 -17.38 -6.10
C VAL A 195 -6.84 -17.74 -6.18
N GLY A 196 -7.33 -18.10 -7.37
CA GLY A 196 -8.70 -18.54 -7.58
C GLY A 196 -9.72 -17.41 -7.80
N GLY A 197 -9.28 -16.19 -8.07
CA GLY A 197 -10.15 -15.06 -8.41
C GLY A 197 -10.99 -14.53 -7.23
N THR A 198 -10.51 -14.61 -6.01
CA THR A 198 -11.23 -14.16 -4.82
C THR A 198 -11.32 -12.64 -4.76
N SER A 199 -12.45 -12.12 -4.25
CA SER A 199 -12.67 -10.70 -4.06
C SER A 199 -12.05 -10.20 -2.77
N PHE A 200 -11.64 -8.93 -2.75
CA PHE A 200 -11.15 -8.26 -1.54
C PHE A 200 -12.20 -8.34 -0.41
N GLY A 201 -11.75 -8.69 0.79
CA GLY A 201 -12.62 -8.88 1.97
C GLY A 201 -13.21 -10.29 2.12
N ALA A 202 -12.99 -11.20 1.17
CA ALA A 202 -13.38 -12.60 1.35
C ALA A 202 -12.51 -13.28 2.43
N PRO A 203 -13.04 -14.28 3.16
CA PRO A 203 -12.27 -15.05 4.14
C PRO A 203 -11.36 -16.10 3.48
N LEU A 204 -10.79 -15.77 2.34
CA LEU A 204 -9.96 -16.61 1.48
C LEU A 204 -8.73 -15.84 1.05
N PRO A 205 -7.64 -16.49 0.62
CA PRO A 205 -6.50 -15.80 0.04
C PRO A 205 -6.92 -14.90 -1.12
N GLN A 206 -6.43 -13.67 -1.15
CA GLN A 206 -6.80 -12.67 -2.15
C GLN A 206 -5.61 -11.78 -2.51
N LEU A 207 -5.55 -11.34 -3.76
CA LEU A 207 -4.62 -10.28 -4.16
C LEU A 207 -5.13 -8.94 -3.60
N SER A 208 -4.28 -8.22 -2.89
CA SER A 208 -4.61 -6.90 -2.34
C SER A 208 -4.04 -5.78 -3.18
N ASP A 209 -2.77 -5.89 -3.59
CA ASP A 209 -2.03 -4.81 -4.21
C ASP A 209 -1.20 -5.30 -5.40
N ASP A 210 -1.05 -4.43 -6.40
CA ASP A 210 -0.10 -4.53 -7.50
C ASP A 210 -0.06 -5.91 -8.21
N ALA A 211 -1.23 -6.53 -8.43
CA ALA A 211 -1.37 -7.83 -9.09
C ALA A 211 -0.60 -7.90 -10.42
N GLY A 212 0.10 -9.01 -10.67
CA GLY A 212 0.87 -9.24 -11.89
C GLY A 212 2.19 -8.45 -11.98
N THR A 213 2.57 -7.73 -10.94
CA THR A 213 3.78 -6.89 -10.89
C THR A 213 4.83 -7.44 -9.92
N PRO A 214 6.06 -6.89 -9.91
CA PRO A 214 7.06 -7.28 -8.89
C PRO A 214 6.60 -7.04 -7.45
N PHE A 215 5.57 -6.20 -7.24
CA PHE A 215 5.10 -5.78 -5.92
C PHE A 215 3.79 -6.46 -5.51
N ALA A 216 3.37 -7.51 -6.23
CA ALA A 216 2.13 -8.23 -5.91
C ALA A 216 2.11 -8.79 -4.49
N VAL A 217 0.98 -8.61 -3.82
CA VAL A 217 0.76 -9.03 -2.43
C VAL A 217 -0.50 -9.87 -2.35
N VAL A 218 -0.38 -11.08 -1.82
CA VAL A 218 -1.50 -11.92 -1.44
C VAL A 218 -1.74 -11.78 0.05
N VAL A 219 -2.97 -11.49 0.44
CA VAL A 219 -3.42 -11.47 1.83
C VAL A 219 -4.10 -12.77 2.16
N ILE A 220 -3.69 -13.39 3.26
CA ILE A 220 -4.28 -14.63 3.79
C ILE A 220 -4.91 -14.28 5.14
N PRO A 221 -6.24 -14.17 5.24
CA PRO A 221 -6.92 -13.96 6.50
C PRO A 221 -6.66 -15.12 7.46
N VAL A 222 -6.50 -14.81 8.75
CA VAL A 222 -6.27 -15.80 9.81
C VAL A 222 -7.40 -15.69 10.82
N ASP A 223 -8.03 -16.80 11.15
CA ASP A 223 -9.02 -16.82 12.22
C ASP A 223 -8.31 -16.91 13.58
N HIS A 224 -8.18 -15.76 14.23
CA HIS A 224 -7.57 -15.65 15.55
C HIS A 224 -8.29 -16.51 16.61
N ASN A 225 -9.58 -16.79 16.47
CA ASN A 225 -10.35 -17.58 17.43
C ASN A 225 -9.95 -19.06 17.46
N LEU A 226 -9.36 -19.58 16.39
CA LEU A 226 -8.86 -20.94 16.35
C LEU A 226 -7.68 -21.17 17.30
N PHE A 227 -6.87 -20.14 17.55
CA PHE A 227 -5.68 -20.24 18.41
C PHE A 227 -6.03 -20.08 19.89
N VAL A 228 -6.97 -19.22 20.24
CA VAL A 228 -7.43 -19.04 21.62
C VAL A 228 -8.05 -20.31 22.19
N LYS A 229 -8.68 -21.14 21.35
CA LYS A 229 -9.24 -22.44 21.75
C LYS A 229 -8.18 -23.53 21.95
N ALA A 230 -7.03 -23.43 21.29
CA ALA A 230 -5.94 -24.40 21.43
C ALA A 230 -5.15 -24.23 22.73
N GLU A 231 -5.05 -23.01 23.25
CA GLU A 231 -4.40 -22.71 24.53
C GLU A 231 -5.27 -23.06 25.76
N ALA A 232 -6.57 -23.25 25.56
CA ALA A 232 -7.52 -23.58 26.62
C ALA A 232 -7.69 -25.10 26.88
N LYS A 233 -6.88 -25.95 26.29
CA LYS A 233 -6.80 -27.40 26.48
C LYS A 233 -5.48 -27.80 27.14
#